data_a505e7d807dfcabba35ae82f6771b545
#
_entry.id   a505e7d807dfcabba35ae82f6771b545
#
_cell.length_a   1.000
_cell.length_b   1.000
_cell.length_c   1.000
_cell.angle_alpha   90.00
_cell.angle_beta   90.00
_cell.angle_gamma   90.00
#
_symmetry.space_group_name_H-M   'P 1'
#
loop_
_entity.id
_entity.type
_entity.pdbx_description
1 polymer ?
#
loop_
_entity_poly.entity_id
_entity_poly.type
_entity_poly.pdbx_seq_one_letter_code
_entity_poly.pdbx_strand_id
1 'polypeptide(L)'
;PRAIRDVYKRQVQGYKDGLDNAKTVTKNMFGYRPKNFIMFLLRHIAAICKVESIYAVSDEGFYANTHLVRGHRAKVAELDRLWEESGGVVCSDERFFKIPLEEYRKPIEEIKSQKRSQYRKRYDLLDQYEQEIQDHMKHLIK
;
A
#
# COMPACT_ATOMS: atom_id res chain seq x y z
N PRO A 1 -16.18 17.33 -16.43
CA PRO A 1 -14.91 16.78 -15.98
C PRO A 1 -15.00 15.27 -15.94
N ARG A 2 -14.09 14.57 -16.61
CA ARG A 2 -14.02 13.10 -16.53
C ARG A 2 -13.62 12.73 -15.12
N ALA A 3 -14.44 11.93 -14.42
CA ALA A 3 -14.06 11.36 -13.13
C ALA A 3 -12.79 10.53 -13.29
N ILE A 4 -11.88 10.64 -12.31
CA ILE A 4 -10.72 9.76 -12.25
C ILE A 4 -11.24 8.37 -11.88
N ARG A 5 -11.18 7.42 -12.85
CA ARG A 5 -11.64 6.05 -12.62
C ARG A 5 -10.57 5.16 -12.01
N ASP A 6 -9.35 5.34 -12.47
CA ASP A 6 -8.25 4.45 -12.17
C ASP A 6 -7.04 5.21 -11.64
N VAL A 7 -6.34 4.59 -10.70
CA VAL A 7 -5.05 5.05 -10.18
C VAL A 7 -3.98 4.02 -10.52
N TYR A 8 -2.85 4.51 -11.04
CA TYR A 8 -1.69 3.68 -11.35
C TYR A 8 -0.55 3.97 -10.39
N LYS A 9 -0.14 2.97 -9.62
CA LYS A 9 0.98 3.05 -8.69
C LYS A 9 2.23 2.41 -9.29
N ARG A 10 3.29 3.19 -9.49
CA ARG A 10 4.55 2.69 -10.09
C ARG A 10 5.42 1.97 -9.08
N GLN A 11 5.64 2.56 -7.90
CA GLN A 11 6.49 1.95 -6.87
C GLN A 11 6.22 2.53 -5.49
N VAL A 12 6.65 1.78 -4.46
CA VAL A 12 6.82 2.25 -3.09
C VAL A 12 8.26 1.96 -2.69
N GLN A 13 9.05 3.00 -2.49
CA GLN A 13 10.47 2.89 -2.18
C GLN A 13 10.85 3.74 -0.97
N GLY A 14 11.66 3.18 -0.09
CA GLY A 14 12.32 3.92 0.98
C GLY A 14 13.52 4.70 0.45
N TYR A 15 14.05 5.61 1.27
CA TYR A 15 15.29 6.31 0.97
C TYR A 15 16.51 5.51 1.48
N LYS A 16 17.68 5.84 0.95
CA LYS A 16 18.95 5.26 1.38
C LYS A 16 19.15 5.52 2.89
N ASP A 17 19.59 4.51 3.64
CA ASP A 17 19.81 4.57 5.09
C ASP A 17 18.54 4.81 5.95
N GLY A 18 17.35 4.68 5.37
CA GLY A 18 16.05 4.84 6.04
C GLY A 18 15.59 3.64 6.89
N LEU A 19 16.40 2.58 7.00
CA LEU A 19 16.01 1.34 7.65
C LEU A 19 15.67 1.52 9.14
N ASP A 20 16.44 2.31 9.87
CA ASP A 20 16.22 2.53 11.30
C ASP A 20 14.97 3.37 11.56
N ASN A 21 14.70 4.37 10.71
CA ASN A 21 13.45 5.11 10.75
C ASN A 21 12.27 4.21 10.44
N ALA A 22 12.37 3.34 9.44
CA ALA A 22 11.33 2.37 9.10
C ALA A 22 11.06 1.40 10.26
N LYS A 23 12.08 0.93 10.98
CA LYS A 23 11.93 0.10 12.19
C LYS A 23 11.22 0.87 13.31
N THR A 24 11.62 2.11 13.56
CA THR A 24 10.99 2.97 14.58
C THR A 24 9.53 3.21 14.28
N VAL A 25 9.18 3.58 13.04
CA VAL A 25 7.79 3.76 12.60
C VAL A 25 7.01 2.46 12.76
N THR A 26 7.57 1.32 12.32
CA THR A 26 6.92 0.01 12.46
C THR A 26 6.62 -0.31 13.93
N LYS A 27 7.54 -0.03 14.83
CA LYS A 27 7.33 -0.23 16.28
C LYS A 27 6.21 0.65 16.81
N ASN A 28 6.22 1.94 16.47
CA ASN A 28 5.21 2.91 16.91
C ASN A 28 3.82 2.62 16.35
N MET A 29 3.74 1.96 15.19
CA MET A 29 2.51 1.53 14.55
C MET A 29 2.14 0.07 14.90
N PHE A 30 2.58 -0.43 16.05
CA PHE A 30 2.26 -1.78 16.53
C PHE A 30 2.56 -2.89 15.51
N GLY A 31 3.71 -2.78 14.84
CA GLY A 31 4.18 -3.74 13.85
C GLY A 31 3.58 -3.53 12.44
N TYR A 32 2.85 -2.44 12.19
CA TYR A 32 2.40 -2.09 10.84
C TYR A 32 3.52 -1.40 10.07
N ARG A 33 3.89 -1.97 8.93
CA ARG A 33 5.06 -1.51 8.16
C ARG A 33 4.74 -0.23 7.39
N PRO A 34 5.71 0.70 7.21
CA PRO A 34 5.50 1.93 6.43
C PRO A 34 4.95 1.69 5.02
N LYS A 35 5.41 0.65 4.33
CA LYS A 35 4.89 0.30 2.99
C LYS A 35 3.40 -0.02 3.01
N ASN A 36 2.95 -0.78 4.01
CA ASN A 36 1.53 -1.11 4.18
C ASN A 36 0.72 0.15 4.54
N PHE A 37 1.30 1.05 5.33
CA PHE A 37 0.65 2.32 5.66
C PHE A 37 0.46 3.22 4.44
N ILE A 38 1.42 3.27 3.53
CA ILE A 38 1.26 3.99 2.26
C ILE A 38 0.12 3.39 1.43
N MET A 39 -0.01 2.05 1.40
CA MET A 39 -1.12 1.38 0.73
C MET A 39 -2.47 1.67 1.41
N PHE A 40 -2.48 1.71 2.74
CA PHE A 40 -3.65 2.12 3.52
C PHE A 40 -4.09 3.55 3.14
N LEU A 41 -3.18 4.52 3.14
CA LEU A 41 -3.48 5.90 2.74
C LEU A 41 -4.01 5.98 1.30
N LEU A 42 -3.36 5.28 0.37
CA LEU A 42 -3.77 5.26 -1.04
C LEU A 42 -5.20 4.75 -1.20
N ARG A 43 -5.58 3.68 -0.50
CA ARG A 43 -6.94 3.12 -0.55
C ARG A 43 -7.98 4.09 -0.02
N HIS A 44 -7.71 4.73 1.11
CA HIS A 44 -8.64 5.69 1.70
C HIS A 44 -8.82 6.93 0.81
N ILE A 45 -7.73 7.47 0.25
CA ILE A 45 -7.80 8.57 -0.70
C ILE A 45 -8.55 8.14 -1.97
N ALA A 46 -8.27 6.96 -2.51
CA ALA A 46 -8.96 6.43 -3.68
C ALA A 46 -10.48 6.28 -3.43
N ALA A 47 -10.87 5.78 -2.26
CA ALA A 47 -12.29 5.66 -1.88
C ALA A 47 -12.98 7.02 -1.78
N ILE A 48 -12.34 8.01 -1.14
CA ILE A 48 -12.86 9.37 -1.03
C ILE A 48 -12.99 10.02 -2.40
N CYS A 49 -12.01 9.81 -3.30
CA CYS A 49 -12.03 10.31 -4.68
C CYS A 49 -12.94 9.50 -5.61
N LYS A 50 -13.64 8.47 -5.10
CA LYS A 50 -14.52 7.58 -5.87
C LYS A 50 -13.79 6.90 -7.04
N VAL A 51 -12.54 6.54 -6.82
CA VAL A 51 -11.74 5.77 -7.79
C VAL A 51 -12.28 4.35 -7.86
N GLU A 52 -12.48 3.85 -9.07
CA GLU A 52 -13.05 2.52 -9.31
C GLU A 52 -12.01 1.40 -9.20
N SER A 53 -10.76 1.67 -9.56
CA SER A 53 -9.69 0.65 -9.54
C SER A 53 -8.32 1.24 -9.23
N ILE A 54 -7.51 0.46 -8.53
CA ILE A 54 -6.09 0.76 -8.29
C ILE A 54 -5.27 -0.28 -9.03
N TYR A 55 -4.38 0.18 -9.89
CA TYR A 55 -3.40 -0.66 -10.58
C TYR A 55 -2.00 -0.37 -10.08
N ALA A 56 -1.20 -1.41 -9.97
CA ALA A 56 0.20 -1.31 -9.56
C ALA A 56 1.10 -1.96 -10.61
N VAL A 57 2.24 -1.34 -10.88
CA VAL A 57 3.19 -1.85 -11.87
C VAL A 57 3.95 -3.04 -11.28
N SER A 58 3.95 -4.18 -11.98
CA SER A 58 4.69 -5.37 -11.62
C SER A 58 6.22 -5.19 -11.78
N ASP A 59 6.99 -6.13 -11.26
CA ASP A 59 8.44 -6.19 -11.52
C ASP A 59 8.73 -6.27 -13.03
N GLU A 60 7.90 -6.97 -13.81
CA GLU A 60 8.02 -7.08 -15.25
C GLU A 60 7.71 -5.76 -15.96
N GLY A 61 6.65 -5.07 -15.54
CA GLY A 61 6.25 -3.77 -16.09
C GLY A 61 7.14 -2.61 -15.65
N PHE A 62 8.02 -2.81 -14.67
CA PHE A 62 8.85 -1.74 -14.14
C PHE A 62 9.99 -1.42 -15.11
N TYR A 63 10.03 -0.17 -15.58
CA TYR A 63 10.96 0.26 -16.63
C TYR A 63 12.45 -0.07 -16.35
N ALA A 64 12.86 -0.07 -15.06
CA ALA A 64 14.24 -0.36 -14.68
C ALA A 64 14.62 -1.85 -14.83
N ASN A 65 13.63 -2.74 -14.96
CA ASN A 65 13.81 -4.16 -15.20
C ASN A 65 13.74 -4.50 -16.70
N THR A 66 13.42 -3.53 -17.56
CA THR A 66 13.34 -3.73 -19.00
C THR A 66 14.73 -3.72 -19.64
N HIS A 67 14.90 -4.45 -20.76
CA HIS A 67 16.14 -4.50 -21.55
C HIS A 67 16.58 -3.14 -22.13
N LEU A 68 15.72 -2.12 -22.04
CA LEU A 68 16.00 -0.77 -22.55
C LEU A 68 16.94 0.02 -21.63
N VAL A 69 17.10 -0.41 -20.36
CA VAL A 69 18.03 0.23 -19.43
C VAL A 69 19.40 -0.42 -19.54
N ARG A 70 20.33 0.24 -20.23
CA ARG A 70 21.73 -0.19 -20.31
C ARG A 70 22.40 -0.07 -18.94
N GLY A 71 22.87 -1.17 -18.40
CA GLY A 71 23.66 -1.28 -17.16
C GLY A 71 23.05 -2.23 -16.16
N HIS A 72 23.87 -3.02 -15.48
CA HIS A 72 23.49 -3.89 -14.39
C HIS A 72 23.09 -3.05 -13.17
N ARG A 73 21.89 -2.49 -13.17
CA ARG A 73 21.30 -1.99 -11.94
C ARG A 73 20.71 -3.17 -11.20
N ALA A 74 21.19 -3.38 -9.97
CA ALA A 74 20.59 -4.37 -9.08
C ALA A 74 19.08 -4.14 -9.02
N LYS A 75 18.28 -5.22 -9.03
CA LYS A 75 16.83 -5.19 -8.84
C LYS A 75 16.53 -4.34 -7.61
N VAL A 76 15.92 -3.16 -7.83
CA VAL A 76 15.83 -2.11 -6.79
C VAL A 76 14.73 -2.42 -5.77
N ALA A 77 13.72 -3.22 -6.15
CA ALA A 77 12.62 -3.60 -5.26
C ALA A 77 11.92 -4.86 -5.77
N GLU A 78 11.42 -5.68 -4.84
CA GLU A 78 10.47 -6.75 -5.12
C GLU A 78 9.05 -6.14 -5.05
N LEU A 79 8.59 -5.59 -6.16
CA LEU A 79 7.29 -4.94 -6.23
C LEU A 79 6.15 -5.96 -6.16
N ASP A 80 6.27 -7.06 -6.88
CA ASP A 80 5.25 -8.11 -6.95
C ASP A 80 4.90 -8.63 -5.57
N ARG A 81 5.90 -8.89 -4.72
CA ARG A 81 5.68 -9.32 -3.35
C ARG A 81 4.88 -8.30 -2.53
N LEU A 82 5.16 -7.01 -2.71
CA LEU A 82 4.40 -5.96 -2.01
C LEU A 82 2.93 -5.96 -2.44
N TRP A 83 2.70 -6.12 -3.76
CA TRP A 83 1.34 -6.14 -4.30
C TRP A 83 0.58 -7.38 -3.85
N GLU A 84 1.19 -8.56 -3.85
CA GLU A 84 0.61 -9.79 -3.32
C GLU A 84 0.28 -9.68 -1.82
N GLU A 85 1.21 -9.17 -1.00
CA GLU A 85 0.98 -8.90 0.43
C GLU A 85 -0.16 -7.89 0.65
N SER A 86 -0.44 -7.04 -0.32
CA SER A 86 -1.56 -6.09 -0.33
C SER A 86 -2.86 -6.68 -0.89
N GLY A 87 -2.90 -7.97 -1.19
CA GLY A 87 -4.07 -8.65 -1.78
C GLY A 87 -4.24 -8.38 -3.27
N GLY A 88 -3.21 -7.88 -3.94
CA GLY A 88 -3.21 -7.64 -5.38
C GLY A 88 -3.24 -8.93 -6.18
N VAL A 89 -3.90 -8.88 -7.32
CA VAL A 89 -3.99 -9.98 -8.29
C VAL A 89 -3.42 -9.52 -9.62
N VAL A 90 -2.56 -10.34 -10.22
CA VAL A 90 -1.98 -10.04 -11.52
C VAL A 90 -3.08 -9.91 -12.58
N CYS A 91 -2.98 -8.90 -13.44
CA CYS A 91 -3.91 -8.68 -14.53
C CYS A 91 -3.62 -9.59 -15.72
N SER A 92 -4.53 -9.62 -16.72
CA SER A 92 -4.24 -10.26 -18.02
C SER A 92 -3.03 -9.63 -18.73
N ASP A 93 -2.78 -8.35 -18.52
CA ASP A 93 -1.50 -7.71 -18.80
C ASP A 93 -0.61 -7.86 -17.59
N GLU A 94 0.33 -8.81 -17.62
CA GLU A 94 1.21 -9.18 -16.50
C GLU A 94 2.12 -8.04 -16.02
N ARG A 95 2.17 -6.93 -16.74
CA ARG A 95 2.85 -5.71 -16.30
C ARG A 95 2.15 -4.99 -15.15
N PHE A 96 0.93 -5.42 -14.80
CA PHE A 96 0.12 -4.78 -13.77
C PHE A 96 -0.54 -5.77 -12.81
N PHE A 97 -0.66 -5.32 -11.57
CA PHE A 97 -1.53 -5.90 -10.54
C PHE A 97 -2.75 -5.03 -10.34
N LYS A 98 -3.90 -5.63 -10.12
CA LYS A 98 -5.08 -4.94 -9.61
C LYS A 98 -5.11 -5.07 -8.10
N ILE A 99 -5.11 -3.94 -7.40
CA ILE A 99 -5.10 -3.88 -5.94
C ILE A 99 -6.54 -3.67 -5.44
N PRO A 100 -7.03 -4.45 -4.46
CA PRO A 100 -8.36 -4.24 -3.89
C PRO A 100 -8.45 -2.87 -3.20
N LEU A 101 -9.60 -2.21 -3.33
CA LEU A 101 -9.87 -0.91 -2.69
C LEU A 101 -9.98 -1.02 -1.17
N GLU A 102 -10.35 -2.20 -0.66
CA GLU A 102 -10.46 -2.47 0.76
C GLU A 102 -9.27 -3.29 1.25
N GLU A 103 -8.79 -2.97 2.44
CA GLU A 103 -7.75 -3.74 3.10
C GLU A 103 -8.37 -4.93 3.85
N TYR A 104 -7.85 -6.13 3.60
CA TYR A 104 -8.21 -7.28 4.41
C TYR A 104 -7.58 -7.18 5.79
N ARG A 105 -8.41 -7.15 6.81
CA ARG A 105 -7.99 -7.23 8.22
C ARG A 105 -8.28 -8.62 8.76
N LYS A 106 -7.23 -9.28 9.22
CA LYS A 106 -7.37 -10.60 9.82
C LYS A 106 -8.21 -10.53 11.10
N PRO A 107 -9.26 -11.37 11.26
CA PRO A 107 -10.04 -11.42 12.49
C PRO A 107 -9.16 -11.69 13.71
N ILE A 108 -9.47 -11.06 14.83
CA ILE A 108 -8.66 -11.18 16.07
C ILE A 108 -8.61 -12.62 16.57
N GLU A 109 -9.65 -13.39 16.36
CA GLU A 109 -9.78 -14.80 16.76
C GLU A 109 -8.75 -15.68 16.05
N GLU A 110 -8.42 -15.36 14.80
CA GLU A 110 -7.43 -16.06 13.98
C GLU A 110 -5.98 -15.66 14.29
N ILE A 111 -5.80 -14.64 15.11
CA ILE A 111 -4.48 -14.15 15.50
C ILE A 111 -4.02 -14.90 16.74
N LYS A 112 -2.73 -15.32 16.74
CA LYS A 112 -2.11 -15.97 17.91
C LYS A 112 -2.32 -15.10 19.15
N SER A 113 -2.73 -15.73 20.26
CA SER A 113 -3.12 -15.07 21.52
C SER A 113 -2.09 -14.00 21.99
N GLN A 114 -0.81 -14.33 21.89
CA GLN A 114 0.30 -13.43 22.25
C GLN A 114 0.35 -12.12 21.44
N LYS A 115 -0.24 -12.12 20.22
CA LYS A 115 -0.23 -10.95 19.32
C LYS A 115 -1.55 -10.20 19.28
N ARG A 116 -2.62 -10.72 19.87
CA ARG A 116 -3.96 -10.11 19.80
C ARG A 116 -4.00 -8.69 20.33
N SER A 117 -3.35 -8.44 21.45
CA SER A 117 -3.27 -7.08 22.03
C SER A 117 -2.59 -6.10 21.08
N GLN A 118 -1.49 -6.50 20.44
CA GLN A 118 -0.78 -5.69 19.46
C GLN A 118 -1.67 -5.37 18.23
N TYR A 119 -2.41 -6.38 17.74
CA TYR A 119 -3.28 -6.19 16.57
C TYR A 119 -4.49 -5.30 16.90
N ARG A 120 -5.09 -5.42 18.09
CA ARG A 120 -6.15 -4.50 18.53
C ARG A 120 -5.68 -3.06 18.53
N LYS A 121 -4.54 -2.77 19.15
CA LYS A 121 -3.96 -1.42 19.15
C LYS A 121 -3.65 -0.90 17.75
N ARG A 122 -3.17 -1.78 16.86
CA ARG A 122 -2.93 -1.46 15.45
C ARG A 122 -4.23 -1.08 14.75
N TYR A 123 -5.29 -1.87 14.90
CA TYR A 123 -6.58 -1.62 14.25
C TYR A 123 -7.23 -0.35 14.79
N ASP A 124 -7.18 -0.10 16.09
CA ASP A 124 -7.67 1.13 16.70
C ASP A 124 -6.92 2.35 16.13
N LEU A 125 -5.60 2.27 15.99
CA LEU A 125 -4.79 3.34 15.39
C LEU A 125 -5.17 3.59 13.93
N LEU A 126 -5.35 2.52 13.14
CA LEU A 126 -5.75 2.64 11.74
C LEU A 126 -7.15 3.24 11.59
N ASP A 127 -8.09 2.87 12.47
CA ASP A 127 -9.45 3.44 12.49
C ASP A 127 -9.42 4.94 12.82
N GLN A 128 -8.55 5.37 13.75
CA GLN A 128 -8.33 6.80 14.04
C GLN A 128 -7.80 7.54 12.80
N TYR A 129 -6.78 7.00 12.12
CA TYR A 129 -6.25 7.60 10.89
C TYR A 129 -7.29 7.66 9.77
N GLU A 130 -8.11 6.62 9.60
CA GLU A 130 -9.20 6.62 8.64
C GLU A 130 -10.16 7.79 8.91
N GLN A 131 -10.57 7.97 10.17
CA GLN A 131 -11.45 9.07 10.56
C GLN A 131 -10.81 10.44 10.31
N GLU A 132 -9.52 10.60 10.67
CA GLU A 132 -8.78 11.84 10.41
C GLU A 132 -8.67 12.17 8.92
N ILE A 133 -8.38 11.17 8.08
CA ILE A 133 -8.30 11.35 6.63
C ILE A 133 -9.66 11.80 6.09
N GLN A 134 -10.74 11.13 6.50
CA GLN A 134 -12.09 11.48 6.07
C GLN A 134 -12.44 12.92 6.48
N ASP A 135 -12.15 13.32 7.70
CA ASP A 135 -12.47 14.65 8.23
C ASP A 135 -11.67 15.74 7.50
N HIS A 136 -10.38 15.54 7.27
CA HIS A 136 -9.55 16.49 6.53
C HIS A 136 -9.93 16.59 5.06
N MET A 137 -10.29 15.47 4.43
CA MET A 137 -10.62 15.43 3.01
C MET A 137 -12.03 15.94 2.68
N LYS A 138 -12.96 15.94 3.64
CA LYS A 138 -14.34 16.47 3.43
C LYS A 138 -14.37 17.90 2.88
N HIS A 139 -13.38 18.71 3.23
CA HIS A 139 -13.29 20.10 2.79
C HIS A 139 -12.67 20.26 1.39
N LEU A 140 -11.99 19.24 0.90
CA LEU A 140 -11.27 19.26 -0.38
C LEU A 140 -12.14 18.75 -1.55
N ILE A 141 -13.16 17.96 -1.25
CA ILE A 141 -14.04 17.35 -2.23
C ILE A 141 -15.41 18.00 -2.10
N LYS A 142 -15.60 19.08 -2.84
CA LYS A 142 -16.92 19.70 -3.05
C LYS A 142 -17.53 19.22 -4.35
#